data_c72e71f848e85bb1c58d22e08570b6b1
#
_entry.id   c72e71f848e85bb1c58d22e08570b6b1
#
_cell.length_a   1.000
_cell.length_b   1.000
_cell.length_c   1.000
_cell.angle_alpha   90.00
_cell.angle_beta   90.00
_cell.angle_gamma   90.00
#
_symmetry.space_group_name_H-M   'P 1'
#
loop_
_entity.id
_entity.type
_entity.pdbx_description
1 polymer ?
#
loop_
_entity_poly.entity_id
_entity_poly.type
_entity_poly.pdbx_seq_one_letter_code
_entity_poly.pdbx_strand_id
1 'polypeptide(L)'
;MIEKGRSKIHRWGVYATERIPKNTRIIDYAGELIRNGDECEAREEQYLREGCIWVFRINRAWSRDAAVGGNIARYINHSCTPNCWFDVVDKTIWIRAARSIRRGEELTYDYAIIGERTIPCRCRPGCPNKI
;
A
#
# COMPACT_ATOMS: atom_id res chain seq x y z
N MET A 1 3.18 4.76 -16.86
CA MET A 1 3.23 5.67 -15.70
C MET A 1 4.01 5.06 -14.54
N ILE A 2 3.80 3.79 -14.23
CA ILE A 2 4.46 3.09 -13.12
C ILE A 2 4.93 1.70 -13.52
N GLU A 3 5.94 1.19 -12.81
CA GLU A 3 6.46 -0.17 -13.00
C GLU A 3 6.91 -0.78 -11.68
N LYS A 4 6.91 -2.12 -11.60
CA LYS A 4 7.41 -2.90 -10.49
C LYS A 4 8.93 -3.03 -10.61
N GLY A 5 9.64 -2.93 -9.48
CA GLY A 5 11.08 -3.12 -9.42
C GLY A 5 11.54 -3.53 -8.03
N ARG A 6 12.82 -3.85 -7.90
CA ARG A 6 13.44 -4.14 -6.60
C ARG A 6 13.42 -2.90 -5.71
N SER A 7 13.12 -3.08 -4.43
CA SER A 7 13.03 -1.97 -3.48
C SER A 7 14.02 -2.13 -2.34
N LYS A 8 14.57 -1.00 -1.89
CA LYS A 8 15.39 -0.94 -0.66
C LYS A 8 14.53 -0.97 0.60
N ILE A 9 13.24 -0.67 0.48
CA ILE A 9 12.32 -0.66 1.63
C ILE A 9 11.92 -2.08 1.96
N HIS A 10 11.36 -2.82 0.98
CA HIS A 10 10.93 -4.20 1.19
C HIS A 10 10.79 -4.90 -0.16
N ARG A 11 11.58 -5.93 -0.40
CA ARG A 11 11.54 -6.84 -1.58
C ARG A 11 11.28 -6.14 -2.91
N TRP A 12 10.00 -5.82 -3.18
CA TRP A 12 9.53 -5.18 -4.40
C TRP A 12 8.92 -3.83 -4.09
N GLY A 13 8.96 -2.94 -5.04
CA GLY A 13 8.33 -1.65 -4.98
C GLY A 13 7.75 -1.25 -6.33
N VAL A 14 7.16 -0.08 -6.38
CA VAL A 14 6.57 0.50 -7.59
C VAL A 14 7.23 1.84 -7.84
N TYR A 15 7.68 2.05 -9.07
CA TYR A 15 8.46 3.24 -9.46
C TYR A 15 7.76 4.02 -10.55
N ALA A 16 7.89 5.34 -10.51
CA ALA A 16 7.42 6.20 -11.58
C ALA A 16 8.30 6.03 -12.82
N THR A 17 7.70 5.79 -13.98
CA THR A 17 8.40 5.69 -15.25
C THR A 17 8.50 7.04 -15.98
N GLU A 18 7.77 8.02 -15.48
CA GLU A 18 7.74 9.40 -15.96
C GLU A 18 7.36 10.30 -14.78
N ARG A 19 7.47 11.62 -14.98
CA ARG A 19 7.01 12.56 -13.95
C ARG A 19 5.49 12.43 -13.76
N ILE A 20 5.07 12.33 -12.50
CA ILE A 20 3.65 12.26 -12.13
C ILE A 20 3.28 13.57 -11.42
N PRO A 21 2.39 14.38 -11.99
CA PRO A 21 1.96 15.63 -11.33
C PRO A 21 1.19 15.38 -10.04
N LYS A 22 1.28 16.34 -9.12
CA LYS A 22 0.49 16.34 -7.87
C LYS A 22 -0.99 16.11 -8.17
N ASN A 23 -1.66 15.34 -7.31
CA ASN A 23 -3.08 15.00 -7.37
C ASN A 23 -3.47 14.04 -8.52
N THR A 24 -2.51 13.54 -9.28
CA THR A 24 -2.80 12.51 -10.28
C THR A 24 -3.34 11.26 -9.59
N ARG A 25 -4.46 10.75 -10.12
CA ARG A 25 -4.99 9.45 -9.76
C ARG A 25 -4.19 8.39 -10.51
N ILE A 26 -3.35 7.64 -9.79
CA ILE A 26 -2.34 6.77 -10.41
C ILE A 26 -2.88 5.37 -10.71
N ILE A 27 -3.39 4.70 -9.71
CA ILE A 27 -3.85 3.31 -9.78
C ILE A 27 -4.78 3.02 -8.62
N ASP A 28 -5.68 2.07 -8.78
CA ASP A 28 -6.48 1.56 -7.66
C ASP A 28 -5.76 0.41 -6.96
N TYR A 29 -5.98 0.29 -5.66
CA TYR A 29 -5.53 -0.86 -4.88
C TYR A 29 -6.52 -1.98 -5.10
N ALA A 30 -6.29 -2.77 -6.16
CA ALA A 30 -7.19 -3.84 -6.55
C ALA A 30 -7.04 -5.07 -5.66
N GLY A 31 -8.11 -5.82 -5.52
CA GLY A 31 -8.13 -7.05 -4.77
C GLY A 31 -9.55 -7.51 -4.51
N GLU A 32 -9.70 -8.74 -4.04
CA GLU A 32 -11.00 -9.30 -3.69
C GLU A 32 -11.65 -8.43 -2.60
N LEU A 33 -12.89 -8.04 -2.83
CA LEU A 33 -13.69 -7.34 -1.82
C LEU A 33 -14.19 -8.36 -0.82
N ILE A 34 -13.75 -8.23 0.43
CA ILE A 34 -14.12 -9.15 1.52
C ILE A 34 -14.74 -8.41 2.68
N ARG A 35 -15.64 -9.08 3.39
CA ARG A 35 -16.19 -8.55 4.63
C ARG A 35 -15.17 -8.62 5.75
N ASN A 36 -15.11 -7.59 6.56
CA ASN A 36 -14.35 -7.62 7.81
C ASN A 36 -14.99 -8.62 8.77
N GLY A 37 -14.18 -9.41 9.44
CA GLY A 37 -14.58 -10.46 10.34
C GLY A 37 -13.53 -11.55 10.43
N ASP A 38 -13.92 -12.72 10.90
CA ASP A 38 -13.00 -13.81 11.23
C ASP A 38 -12.15 -14.27 10.03
N GLU A 39 -12.76 -14.40 8.86
CA GLU A 39 -12.01 -14.79 7.65
C GLU A 39 -11.00 -13.74 7.24
N CYS A 40 -11.39 -12.47 7.27
CA CYS A 40 -10.48 -11.36 6.95
C CYS A 40 -9.30 -11.33 7.92
N GLU A 41 -9.57 -11.46 9.22
CA GLU A 41 -8.54 -11.50 10.26
C GLU A 41 -7.59 -12.68 10.08
N ALA A 42 -8.12 -13.85 9.76
CA ALA A 42 -7.31 -15.05 9.52
C ALA A 42 -6.37 -14.85 8.31
N ARG A 43 -6.86 -14.24 7.24
CA ARG A 43 -6.04 -13.91 6.07
C ARG A 43 -4.93 -12.92 6.41
N GLU A 44 -5.27 -11.85 7.14
CA GLU A 44 -4.29 -10.84 7.57
C GLU A 44 -3.18 -11.48 8.41
N GLU A 45 -3.53 -12.30 9.39
CA GLU A 45 -2.56 -13.00 10.23
C GLU A 45 -1.61 -13.87 9.41
N GLN A 46 -2.14 -14.61 8.45
CA GLN A 46 -1.34 -15.45 7.57
C GLN A 46 -0.34 -14.63 6.76
N TYR A 47 -0.81 -13.53 6.16
CA TYR A 47 0.06 -12.64 5.38
C TYR A 47 1.12 -11.98 6.24
N LEU A 48 0.76 -11.55 7.45
CA LEU A 48 1.71 -10.94 8.39
C LEU A 48 2.81 -11.91 8.79
N ARG A 49 2.50 -13.19 8.98
CA ARG A 49 3.52 -14.23 9.23
C ARG A 49 4.50 -14.36 8.07
N GLU A 50 4.05 -14.11 6.86
CA GLU A 50 4.87 -14.12 5.66
C GLU A 50 5.59 -12.79 5.41
N GLY A 51 5.41 -11.81 6.30
CA GLY A 51 5.99 -10.48 6.17
C GLY A 51 5.31 -9.58 5.15
N CYS A 52 4.03 -9.84 4.86
CA CYS A 52 3.27 -9.12 3.85
C CYS A 52 2.04 -8.44 4.44
N ILE A 53 1.68 -7.30 3.87
CA ILE A 53 0.46 -6.57 4.19
C ILE A 53 -0.34 -6.45 2.89
N TRP A 54 -1.27 -7.37 2.68
CA TRP A 54 -2.08 -7.42 1.46
C TRP A 54 -3.49 -6.91 1.64
N VAL A 55 -4.00 -6.89 2.89
CA VAL A 55 -5.37 -6.49 3.18
C VAL A 55 -5.42 -5.00 3.48
N PHE A 56 -6.24 -4.28 2.70
CA PHE A 56 -6.47 -2.85 2.87
C PHE A 56 -7.89 -2.62 3.35
N ARG A 57 -8.04 -2.09 4.56
CA ARG A 57 -9.36 -1.82 5.16
C ARG A 57 -9.97 -0.57 4.54
N ILE A 58 -11.17 -0.71 3.97
CA ILE A 58 -11.92 0.38 3.37
C ILE A 58 -12.75 1.12 4.42
N ASN A 59 -13.53 0.36 5.20
CA ASN A 59 -14.45 0.88 6.21
C ASN A 59 -14.72 -0.19 7.26
N ARG A 60 -15.74 0.00 8.09
CA ARG A 60 -16.11 -0.97 9.15
C ARG A 60 -16.49 -2.35 8.61
N ALA A 61 -17.06 -2.40 7.41
CA ALA A 61 -17.64 -3.62 6.87
C ALA A 61 -16.75 -4.32 5.84
N TRP A 62 -15.90 -3.59 5.12
CA TRP A 62 -15.23 -4.09 3.93
C TRP A 62 -13.73 -3.83 3.89
N SER A 63 -13.02 -4.76 3.28
CA SER A 63 -11.60 -4.64 2.95
C SER A 63 -11.33 -5.20 1.54
N ARG A 64 -10.19 -4.84 0.98
CA ARG A 64 -9.67 -5.44 -0.25
C ARG A 64 -8.49 -6.34 0.11
N ASP A 65 -8.50 -7.57 -0.42
CA ASP A 65 -7.39 -8.51 -0.29
C ASP A 65 -6.62 -8.56 -1.61
N ALA A 66 -5.49 -7.89 -1.66
CA ALA A 66 -4.68 -7.79 -2.87
C ALA A 66 -3.93 -9.07 -3.22
N ALA A 67 -3.91 -10.07 -2.34
CA ALA A 67 -3.36 -11.39 -2.66
C ALA A 67 -4.24 -12.13 -3.66
N VAL A 68 -5.51 -11.74 -3.78
CA VAL A 68 -6.49 -12.35 -4.70
C VAL A 68 -7.00 -11.28 -5.67
N GLY A 69 -6.68 -11.42 -6.94
CA GLY A 69 -7.13 -10.47 -7.97
C GLY A 69 -6.51 -9.09 -7.88
N GLY A 70 -5.36 -8.97 -7.23
CA GLY A 70 -4.65 -7.70 -7.09
C GLY A 70 -3.88 -7.29 -8.34
N ASN A 71 -3.35 -6.08 -8.31
CA ASN A 71 -2.48 -5.53 -9.34
C ASN A 71 -1.14 -5.08 -8.73
N ILE A 72 -0.31 -4.35 -9.46
CA ILE A 72 1.00 -3.93 -8.94
C ILE A 72 0.91 -2.95 -7.77
N ALA A 73 -0.25 -2.32 -7.52
CA ALA A 73 -0.44 -1.43 -6.38
C ALA A 73 -0.13 -2.12 -5.04
N ARG A 74 -0.31 -3.43 -4.96
CA ARG A 74 0.01 -4.21 -3.75
C ARG A 74 1.48 -4.14 -3.35
N TYR A 75 2.36 -3.82 -4.27
CA TYR A 75 3.80 -3.70 -4.01
C TYR A 75 4.24 -2.30 -3.62
N ILE A 76 3.32 -1.32 -3.58
CA ILE A 76 3.64 0.02 -3.10
C ILE A 76 3.95 -0.06 -1.62
N ASN A 77 5.15 0.34 -1.24
CA ASN A 77 5.63 0.23 0.13
C ASN A 77 5.15 1.39 1.01
N HIS A 78 5.20 1.15 2.32
CA HIS A 78 4.96 2.18 3.32
C HIS A 78 6.13 3.14 3.44
N SER A 79 5.84 4.41 3.67
CA SER A 79 6.81 5.39 4.17
C SER A 79 6.15 6.30 5.20
N CYS A 80 6.92 6.69 6.21
CA CYS A 80 6.49 7.70 7.18
C CYS A 80 6.51 9.11 6.58
N THR A 81 7.19 9.27 5.42
CA THR A 81 7.24 10.53 4.66
C THR A 81 6.85 10.23 3.20
N PRO A 82 5.57 9.88 2.97
CA PRO A 82 5.15 9.35 1.68
C PRO A 82 5.02 10.40 0.59
N ASN A 83 5.07 9.95 -0.67
CA ASN A 83 4.79 10.80 -1.83
C ASN A 83 3.40 10.55 -2.43
N CYS A 84 2.67 9.57 -1.89
CA CYS A 84 1.30 9.28 -2.31
C CYS A 84 0.36 9.27 -1.10
N TRP A 85 -0.91 9.35 -1.39
CA TRP A 85 -1.99 9.16 -0.42
C TRP A 85 -3.10 8.35 -1.06
N PHE A 86 -4.05 7.87 -0.29
CA PHE A 86 -5.16 7.10 -0.83
C PHE A 86 -6.49 7.82 -0.62
N ASP A 87 -7.38 7.63 -1.59
CA ASP A 87 -8.69 8.25 -1.64
C ASP A 87 -9.73 7.15 -1.93
N VAL A 88 -10.68 6.97 -1.03
CA VAL A 88 -11.70 5.95 -1.17
C VAL A 88 -12.95 6.55 -1.79
N VAL A 89 -13.32 6.04 -2.96
CA VAL A 89 -14.55 6.41 -3.66
C VAL A 89 -15.40 5.16 -3.80
N ASP A 90 -16.52 5.12 -3.10
CA ASP A 90 -17.34 3.92 -2.94
C ASP A 90 -16.49 2.80 -2.31
N LYS A 91 -16.25 1.70 -2.95
CA LYS A 91 -15.38 0.63 -2.44
C LYS A 91 -14.07 0.52 -3.22
N THR A 92 -13.73 1.56 -3.97
CA THR A 92 -12.48 1.63 -4.73
C THR A 92 -11.48 2.49 -3.98
N ILE A 93 -10.27 1.97 -3.79
CA ILE A 93 -9.17 2.67 -3.12
C ILE A 93 -8.23 3.19 -4.18
N TRP A 94 -8.22 4.52 -4.37
CA TRP A 94 -7.35 5.16 -5.36
C TRP A 94 -6.06 5.65 -4.73
N ILE A 95 -4.94 5.28 -5.30
CA ILE A 95 -3.63 5.81 -4.92
C ILE A 95 -3.37 7.05 -5.76
N ARG A 96 -3.10 8.17 -5.09
CA ARG A 96 -2.93 9.48 -5.72
C ARG A 96 -1.59 10.09 -5.34
N ALA A 97 -1.04 10.90 -6.23
CA ALA A 97 0.19 11.65 -5.94
C ALA A 97 -0.10 12.77 -4.93
N ALA A 98 0.60 12.76 -3.80
CA ALA A 98 0.49 13.81 -2.78
C ALA A 98 1.32 15.05 -3.16
N ARG A 99 2.31 14.87 -4.00
CA ARG A 99 3.15 15.92 -4.59
C ARG A 99 3.57 15.49 -5.98
N SER A 100 4.28 16.33 -6.70
CA SER A 100 4.91 15.93 -7.95
C SER A 100 5.95 14.83 -7.67
N ILE A 101 5.88 13.75 -8.42
CA ILE A 101 6.78 12.60 -8.29
C ILE A 101 7.68 12.57 -9.51
N ARG A 102 9.00 12.45 -9.29
CA ARG A 102 9.97 12.41 -10.37
C ARG A 102 10.07 11.03 -10.98
N ARG A 103 10.43 10.97 -12.24
CA ARG A 103 10.80 9.71 -12.89
C ARG A 103 11.84 8.98 -12.05
N GLY A 104 11.64 7.69 -11.81
CA GLY A 104 12.55 6.85 -11.03
C GLY A 104 12.32 6.86 -9.53
N GLU A 105 11.46 7.75 -8.99
CA GLU A 105 11.11 7.69 -7.58
C GLU A 105 10.25 6.48 -7.28
N GLU A 106 10.49 5.86 -6.11
CA GLU A 106 9.60 4.83 -5.59
C GLU A 106 8.35 5.46 -5.03
N LEU A 107 7.18 4.93 -5.40
CA LEU A 107 5.90 5.33 -4.84
C LEU A 107 5.76 4.75 -3.44
N THR A 108 5.31 5.58 -2.50
CA THR A 108 5.06 5.19 -1.11
C THR A 108 3.81 5.88 -0.59
N TYR A 109 3.12 5.23 0.35
CA TYR A 109 2.06 5.89 1.12
C TYR A 109 2.12 5.41 2.57
N ASP A 110 1.52 6.19 3.46
CA ASP A 110 1.38 5.77 4.86
C ASP A 110 0.25 4.76 4.93
N TYR A 111 0.56 3.55 5.33
CA TYR A 111 -0.43 2.47 5.42
C TYR A 111 -1.53 2.77 6.42
N ALA A 112 -1.26 3.63 7.41
CA ALA A 112 -2.26 4.06 8.39
C ALA A 112 -3.01 2.89 9.04
N ILE A 113 -2.28 1.83 9.41
CA ILE A 113 -2.86 0.62 9.97
C ILE A 113 -3.53 0.94 11.30
N ILE A 114 -4.82 0.62 11.38
CA ILE A 114 -5.61 0.76 12.60
C ILE A 114 -5.37 -0.48 13.46
N GLY A 115 -4.93 -0.28 14.70
CA GLY A 115 -4.66 -1.35 15.64
C GLY A 115 -3.20 -1.44 16.03
N GLU A 116 -2.80 -2.60 16.55
CA GLU A 116 -1.42 -2.82 16.97
C GLU A 116 -0.49 -2.96 15.78
N ARG A 117 0.53 -2.12 15.73
CA ARG A 117 1.52 -2.13 14.67
C ARG A 117 2.59 -3.18 15.00
N THR A 118 2.72 -4.18 14.15
CA THR A 118 3.50 -5.38 14.43
C THR A 118 4.74 -5.56 13.57
N ILE A 119 4.85 -4.86 12.45
CA ILE A 119 5.99 -4.99 11.53
C ILE A 119 6.89 -3.76 11.65
N PRO A 120 8.22 -3.93 11.81
CA PRO A 120 9.15 -2.81 11.82
C PRO A 120 9.06 -2.03 10.50
N CYS A 121 9.02 -0.70 10.61
CA CYS A 121 9.05 0.17 9.44
C CYS A 121 10.44 0.18 8.83
N ARG A 122 10.52 0.02 7.52
CA ARG A 122 11.78 0.00 6.76
C ARG A 122 11.86 1.10 5.72
N CYS A 123 11.09 2.17 5.91
CA CYS A 123 11.07 3.28 4.95
C CYS A 123 12.42 4.00 4.83
N ARG A 124 13.24 3.93 5.88
CA ARG A 124 14.61 4.43 5.91
C ARG A 124 15.41 3.61 6.93
N PRO A 125 16.76 3.54 6.78
CA PRO A 125 17.61 2.88 7.78
C PRO A 125 17.38 3.46 9.16
N GLY A 126 17.18 2.58 10.16
CA GLY A 126 17.01 2.98 11.54
C GLY A 126 15.69 3.64 11.89
N CYS A 127 14.67 3.56 11.03
CA CYS A 127 13.34 4.09 11.36
C CYS A 127 12.78 3.38 12.60
N PRO A 128 12.42 4.11 13.68
CA PRO A 128 11.95 3.50 14.92
C PRO A 128 10.49 3.07 14.89
N ASN A 129 9.75 3.44 13.84
CA ASN A 129 8.32 3.19 13.76
C ASN A 129 8.01 1.75 13.37
N LYS A 130 6.76 1.35 13.61
CA LYS A 130 6.19 0.08 13.15
C LYS A 130 4.96 0.34 12.29
N ILE A 131 4.66 -0.59 11.43
CA ILE A 131 3.45 -0.62 10.61
C ILE A 131 2.61 -1.85 10.92
#